data_bf018c8276468344b7f761617ee9fad3
#
_entry.id   bf018c8276468344b7f761617ee9fad3
#
_cell.length_a   1.000
_cell.length_b   1.000
_cell.length_c   1.000
_cell.angle_alpha   90.00
_cell.angle_beta   90.00
_cell.angle_gamma   90.00
#
_symmetry.space_group_name_H-M   'P 1'
#
loop_
_entity.id
_entity.type
_entity.pdbx_description
1 polymer ?
#
loop_
_entity_poly.entity_id
_entity_poly.type
_entity_poly.pdbx_seq_one_letter_code
_entity_poly.pdbx_strand_id
1 'polypeptide(L)'
;MIVSMSGPHGQEPIEETSSSSTEENNSLNLESESAILIEQSTGQVLYSHNIHEQLRPASVTKVMSILLIMDALDNGKINLTDQVPCSEHAASMGGSQIWLDPRETLSVDDMLKAICVNSANDYNVQ
;
A
#
# COMPACT_ATOMS: atom_id res chain seq x y z
N MET A 1 -7.38 11.49 -3.45
CA MET A 1 -7.05 10.06 -3.64
C MET A 1 -8.15 9.24 -2.98
N ILE A 2 -8.73 8.31 -3.71
CA ILE A 2 -9.75 7.38 -3.18
C ILE A 2 -9.06 6.03 -2.97
N VAL A 3 -9.12 5.48 -1.76
CA VAL A 3 -8.68 4.12 -1.44
C VAL A 3 -9.89 3.33 -0.97
N SER A 4 -10.15 2.18 -1.60
CA SER A 4 -11.30 1.32 -1.33
C SER A 4 -10.82 -0.13 -1.11
N MET A 5 -11.35 -0.80 -0.09
CA MET A 5 -10.95 -2.16 0.29
C MET A 5 -12.15 -3.05 0.61
N SER A 6 -12.02 -4.36 0.34
CA SER A 6 -13.01 -5.40 0.60
C SER A 6 -12.40 -6.59 1.35
N GLY A 7 -13.05 -7.11 2.41
CA GLY A 7 -12.56 -8.25 3.20
C GLY A 7 -13.69 -8.99 3.95
N PRO A 8 -13.47 -10.21 4.46
CA PRO A 8 -14.51 -11.01 5.12
C PRO A 8 -14.72 -10.70 6.61
N HIS A 9 -15.97 -10.80 7.04
CA HIS A 9 -16.52 -10.52 8.39
C HIS A 9 -15.89 -11.30 9.55
N GLY A 10 -15.87 -10.66 10.73
CA GLY A 10 -15.74 -11.33 12.03
C GLY A 10 -15.52 -10.43 13.26
N GLN A 11 -16.62 -10.00 13.91
CA GLN A 11 -16.90 -9.78 15.37
C GLN A 11 -16.03 -8.88 16.27
N GLU A 12 -16.57 -7.95 16.80
CA GLU A 12 -17.19 -7.15 17.88
C GLU A 12 -16.30 -6.71 19.08
N PRO A 13 -16.75 -5.83 20.05
CA PRO A 13 -16.24 -4.45 20.06
C PRO A 13 -15.53 -4.10 21.37
N ILE A 14 -14.79 -3.01 21.43
CA ILE A 14 -14.46 -2.30 22.67
C ILE A 14 -14.84 -0.83 22.51
N GLU A 15 -15.74 -0.37 23.38
CA GLU A 15 -16.12 1.03 23.55
C GLU A 15 -14.94 1.83 24.09
N GLU A 16 -14.57 2.91 23.44
CA GLU A 16 -14.02 4.07 24.13
C GLU A 16 -14.54 5.38 23.52
N THR A 17 -15.16 6.12 24.41
CA THR A 17 -15.72 7.45 24.24
C THR A 17 -14.62 8.49 24.06
N SER A 18 -14.66 9.28 23.00
CA SER A 18 -14.75 10.74 23.07
C SER A 18 -14.72 11.41 21.68
N SER A 19 -15.82 12.00 21.37
CA SER A 19 -16.03 13.27 20.66
C SER A 19 -15.03 13.71 19.59
N SER A 20 -15.34 13.37 18.36
CA SER A 20 -15.46 14.37 17.29
C SER A 20 -16.34 13.73 16.22
N SER A 21 -17.62 14.14 16.21
CA SER A 21 -18.61 13.69 15.26
C SER A 21 -18.24 14.12 13.84
N THR A 22 -17.44 13.29 13.17
CA THR A 22 -17.47 13.27 11.72
C THR A 22 -18.73 12.47 11.39
N GLU A 23 -19.83 13.16 11.09
CA GLU A 23 -21.03 12.53 10.55
C GLU A 23 -20.57 11.64 9.39
N GLU A 24 -20.86 10.33 9.48
CA GLU A 24 -20.72 9.42 8.36
C GLU A 24 -21.67 9.91 7.26
N ASN A 25 -21.15 10.78 6.38
CA ASN A 25 -21.84 11.17 5.17
C ASN A 25 -21.84 9.97 4.20
N ASN A 26 -22.74 9.04 4.44
CA ASN A 26 -23.00 7.87 3.59
C ASN A 26 -23.65 8.28 2.24
N SER A 27 -23.35 9.50 1.77
CA SER A 27 -23.94 10.10 0.58
C SER A 27 -23.45 9.50 -0.74
N LEU A 28 -22.33 8.77 -0.73
CA LEU A 28 -21.73 8.21 -1.95
C LEU A 28 -22.19 6.77 -2.27
N ASN A 29 -22.89 6.10 -1.34
CA ASN A 29 -23.41 4.74 -1.50
C ASN A 29 -22.41 3.77 -2.17
N LEU A 30 -21.18 3.73 -1.63
CA LEU A 30 -20.12 2.87 -2.14
C LEU A 30 -20.34 1.42 -1.70
N GLU A 31 -20.09 0.47 -2.60
CA GLU A 31 -20.14 -0.98 -2.30
C GLU A 31 -18.90 -1.48 -1.56
N SER A 32 -17.88 -0.63 -1.37
CA SER A 32 -16.63 -0.97 -0.69
C SER A 32 -16.84 -1.10 0.82
N GLU A 33 -16.17 -2.05 1.45
CA GLU A 33 -16.20 -2.23 2.91
C GLU A 33 -15.56 -1.08 3.67
N SER A 34 -14.58 -0.40 3.08
CA SER A 34 -13.94 0.80 3.61
C SER A 34 -13.57 1.77 2.50
N ALA A 35 -13.70 3.06 2.77
CA ALA A 35 -13.33 4.10 1.80
C ALA A 35 -12.92 5.40 2.50
N ILE A 36 -11.95 6.10 1.93
CA ILE A 36 -11.53 7.43 2.37
C ILE A 36 -11.26 8.33 1.16
N LEU A 37 -11.74 9.56 1.23
CA LEU A 37 -11.42 10.63 0.27
C LEU A 37 -10.72 11.75 1.03
N ILE A 38 -9.51 12.10 0.58
CA ILE A 38 -8.68 13.12 1.21
C ILE A 38 -8.32 14.19 0.19
N GLU A 39 -8.44 15.45 0.57
CA GLU A 39 -7.89 16.57 -0.18
C GLU A 39 -6.36 16.55 -0.08
N GLN A 40 -5.67 16.59 -1.23
CA GLN A 40 -4.22 16.31 -1.31
C GLN A 40 -3.36 17.37 -0.63
N SER A 41 -3.72 18.65 -0.72
CA SER A 41 -2.87 19.76 -0.26
C SER A 41 -3.00 20.01 1.24
N THR A 42 -4.16 19.75 1.82
CA THR A 42 -4.46 20.03 3.23
C THR A 42 -4.50 18.79 4.11
N GLY A 43 -4.67 17.59 3.52
CA GLY A 43 -4.94 16.36 4.24
C GLY A 43 -6.36 16.27 4.82
N GLN A 44 -7.24 17.21 4.47
CA GLN A 44 -8.61 17.20 4.95
C GLN A 44 -9.36 15.97 4.45
N VAL A 45 -9.99 15.23 5.35
CA VAL A 45 -10.87 14.11 5.02
C VAL A 45 -12.22 14.67 4.54
N LEU A 46 -12.55 14.40 3.28
CA LEU A 46 -13.79 14.83 2.64
C LEU A 46 -14.90 13.78 2.74
N TYR A 47 -14.51 12.49 2.82
CA TYR A 47 -15.39 11.36 3.00
C TYR A 47 -14.66 10.26 3.74
N SER A 48 -15.35 9.56 4.63
CA SER A 48 -14.80 8.41 5.34
C SER A 48 -15.90 7.36 5.58
N HIS A 49 -15.54 6.08 5.40
CA HIS A 49 -16.38 4.94 5.70
C HIS A 49 -15.49 3.81 6.19
N ASN A 50 -15.69 3.30 7.41
CA ASN A 50 -14.95 2.21 8.04
C ASN A 50 -13.42 2.36 7.95
N ILE A 51 -12.87 3.56 8.07
CA ILE A 51 -11.46 3.85 7.80
C ILE A 51 -10.48 3.27 8.82
N HIS A 52 -10.98 2.83 9.97
CA HIS A 52 -10.19 2.22 11.05
C HIS A 52 -10.30 0.69 11.08
N GLU A 53 -11.09 0.10 10.21
CA GLU A 53 -11.23 -1.35 10.15
C GLU A 53 -9.98 -2.00 9.54
N GLN A 54 -9.53 -3.11 10.16
CA GLN A 54 -8.39 -3.88 9.67
C GLN A 54 -8.83 -4.79 8.52
N LEU A 55 -8.57 -4.35 7.31
CA LEU A 55 -8.85 -5.09 6.09
C LEU A 55 -7.55 -5.57 5.42
N ARG A 56 -7.69 -6.54 4.52
CA ARG A 56 -6.56 -7.05 3.73
C ARG A 56 -6.41 -6.22 2.45
N PRO A 57 -5.45 -5.29 2.37
CA PRO A 57 -5.35 -4.36 1.25
C PRO A 57 -4.73 -4.98 -0.01
N ALA A 58 -4.31 -6.26 0.04
CA ALA A 58 -3.63 -6.93 -1.06
C ALA A 58 -2.50 -6.04 -1.64
N SER A 59 -2.42 -5.90 -2.97
CA SER A 59 -1.36 -5.11 -3.62
C SER A 59 -1.35 -3.61 -3.29
N VAL A 60 -2.41 -3.07 -2.67
CA VAL A 60 -2.41 -1.67 -2.20
C VAL A 60 -1.35 -1.45 -1.11
N THR A 61 -0.95 -2.49 -0.38
CA THR A 61 0.17 -2.45 0.57
C THR A 61 1.46 -1.92 -0.09
N LYS A 62 1.68 -2.18 -1.39
CA LYS A 62 2.86 -1.71 -2.13
C LYS A 62 2.98 -0.19 -2.21
N VAL A 63 1.89 0.54 -2.03
CA VAL A 63 1.91 2.02 -1.91
C VAL A 63 2.78 2.43 -0.72
N MET A 64 2.70 1.72 0.41
CA MET A 64 3.57 1.99 1.56
C MET A 64 5.03 1.64 1.27
N SER A 65 5.30 0.51 0.61
CA SER A 65 6.66 0.14 0.20
C SER A 65 7.27 1.20 -0.70
N ILE A 66 6.53 1.67 -1.70
CA ILE A 66 6.97 2.75 -2.60
C ILE A 66 7.24 4.04 -1.81
N LEU A 67 6.39 4.40 -0.86
CA LEU A 67 6.59 5.58 -0.01
C LEU A 67 7.90 5.49 0.78
N LEU A 68 8.21 4.34 1.37
CA LEU A 68 9.45 4.13 2.11
C LEU A 68 10.69 4.20 1.21
N ILE A 69 10.62 3.65 0.00
CA ILE A 69 11.70 3.73 -1.00
C ILE A 69 11.91 5.19 -1.43
N MET A 70 10.84 5.92 -1.70
CA MET A 70 10.92 7.34 -2.07
C MET A 70 11.49 8.19 -0.95
N ASP A 71 11.12 7.93 0.30
CA ASP A 71 11.71 8.61 1.47
C ASP A 71 13.22 8.33 1.60
N ALA A 72 13.63 7.07 1.37
CA ALA A 72 15.04 6.70 1.39
C ALA A 72 15.85 7.36 0.26
N LEU A 73 15.25 7.50 -0.94
CA LEU A 73 15.85 8.23 -2.06
C LEU A 73 16.00 9.72 -1.76
N ASP A 74 14.95 10.36 -1.24
CA ASP A 74 14.93 11.79 -0.92
C ASP A 74 15.95 12.14 0.18
N ASN A 75 16.11 11.24 1.16
CA ASN A 75 17.11 11.37 2.22
C ASN A 75 18.53 10.95 1.80
N GLY A 76 18.76 10.55 0.55
CA GLY A 76 20.06 10.15 0.02
C GLY A 76 20.62 8.86 0.63
N LYS A 77 19.77 8.01 1.23
CA LYS A 77 20.18 6.72 1.78
C LYS A 77 20.41 5.67 0.70
N ILE A 78 19.70 5.78 -0.41
CA ILE A 78 19.84 4.95 -1.61
C ILE A 78 19.78 5.83 -2.85
N ASN A 79 20.22 5.29 -3.99
CA ASN A 79 20.16 5.95 -5.30
C ASN A 79 19.40 5.07 -6.29
N LEU A 80 18.79 5.69 -7.31
CA LEU A 80 18.07 4.97 -8.37
C LEU A 80 18.94 3.93 -9.11
N THR A 81 20.25 4.16 -9.16
CA THR A 81 21.22 3.30 -9.85
C THR A 81 21.77 2.18 -8.97
N ASP A 82 21.47 2.18 -7.66
CA ASP A 82 21.95 1.13 -6.76
C ASP A 82 21.40 -0.22 -7.19
N GLN A 83 22.26 -1.26 -7.15
CA GLN A 83 21.89 -2.60 -7.56
C GLN A 83 21.43 -3.43 -6.36
N VAL A 84 20.23 -3.96 -6.46
CA VAL A 84 19.63 -4.78 -5.42
C VAL A 84 19.53 -6.23 -5.91
N PRO A 85 20.18 -7.19 -5.24
CA PRO A 85 20.09 -8.60 -5.63
C PRO A 85 18.74 -9.18 -5.18
N CYS A 86 18.13 -10.02 -6.04
CA CYS A 86 16.96 -10.78 -5.66
C CYS A 86 17.33 -11.87 -4.66
N SER A 87 16.72 -11.88 -3.47
CA SER A 87 16.90 -12.95 -2.50
C SER A 87 16.16 -14.22 -2.91
N GLU A 88 16.58 -15.39 -2.40
CA GLU A 88 15.87 -16.65 -2.62
C GLU A 88 14.42 -16.57 -2.09
N HIS A 89 14.21 -15.87 -0.98
CA HIS A 89 12.88 -15.64 -0.43
C HIS A 89 12.01 -14.82 -1.39
N ALA A 90 12.53 -13.72 -1.89
CA ALA A 90 11.81 -12.86 -2.84
C ALA A 90 11.48 -13.59 -4.15
N ALA A 91 12.44 -14.34 -4.72
CA ALA A 91 12.21 -15.14 -5.92
C ALA A 91 11.14 -16.24 -5.72
N SER A 92 10.93 -16.71 -4.48
CA SER A 92 9.93 -17.72 -4.14
C SER A 92 8.52 -17.18 -3.90
N MET A 93 8.34 -15.87 -3.88
CA MET A 93 7.04 -15.25 -3.64
C MET A 93 6.06 -15.56 -4.76
N GLY A 94 4.83 -15.97 -4.38
CA GLY A 94 3.76 -16.22 -5.34
C GLY A 94 3.06 -14.93 -5.80
N GLY A 95 2.10 -15.08 -6.71
CA GLY A 95 1.30 -13.98 -7.25
C GLY A 95 1.96 -13.28 -8.42
N SER A 96 1.77 -11.94 -8.54
CA SER A 96 2.38 -11.16 -9.61
C SER A 96 3.89 -11.07 -9.44
N GLN A 97 4.63 -11.51 -10.46
CA GLN A 97 6.11 -11.57 -10.46
C GLN A 97 6.65 -11.14 -11.82
N ILE A 98 7.91 -10.71 -11.86
CA ILE A 98 8.68 -10.55 -13.10
C ILE A 98 9.64 -11.72 -13.35
N TRP A 99 9.55 -12.79 -12.53
CA TRP A 99 10.24 -14.07 -12.68
C TRP A 99 11.77 -13.95 -12.61
N LEU A 100 12.26 -13.31 -11.56
CA LEU A 100 13.68 -13.16 -11.32
C LEU A 100 14.31 -14.46 -10.82
N ASP A 101 15.50 -14.73 -11.33
CA ASP A 101 16.34 -15.76 -10.77
C ASP A 101 16.96 -15.28 -9.44
N PRO A 102 17.15 -16.19 -8.45
CA PRO A 102 17.89 -15.88 -7.25
C PRO A 102 19.27 -15.31 -7.59
N ARG A 103 19.64 -14.19 -6.99
CA ARG A 103 20.88 -13.44 -7.24
C ARG A 103 20.90 -12.59 -8.51
N GLU A 104 19.87 -12.60 -9.32
CA GLU A 104 19.70 -11.59 -10.36
C GLU A 104 19.59 -10.20 -9.70
N THR A 105 20.18 -9.18 -10.32
CA THR A 105 20.20 -7.83 -9.78
C THR A 105 19.45 -6.88 -10.69
N LEU A 106 18.65 -5.99 -10.09
CA LEU A 106 18.05 -4.85 -10.80
C LEU A 106 18.41 -3.55 -10.09
N SER A 107 18.37 -2.45 -10.84
CA SER A 107 18.46 -1.13 -10.24
C SER A 107 17.23 -0.80 -9.41
N VAL A 108 17.36 0.09 -8.42
CA VAL A 108 16.22 0.62 -7.65
C VAL A 108 15.17 1.21 -8.59
N ASP A 109 15.58 1.88 -9.68
CA ASP A 109 14.68 2.43 -10.69
C ASP A 109 13.86 1.34 -11.39
N ASP A 110 14.48 0.24 -11.82
CA ASP A 110 13.79 -0.87 -12.47
C ASP A 110 12.88 -1.63 -11.50
N MET A 111 13.29 -1.76 -10.23
CA MET A 111 12.45 -2.32 -9.16
C MET A 111 11.18 -1.51 -8.95
N LEU A 112 11.29 -0.17 -8.85
CA LEU A 112 10.14 0.71 -8.71
C LEU A 112 9.18 0.57 -9.90
N LYS A 113 9.71 0.50 -11.13
CA LYS A 113 8.91 0.26 -12.33
C LYS A 113 8.20 -1.09 -12.28
N ALA A 114 8.89 -2.15 -11.87
CA ALA A 114 8.30 -3.49 -11.74
C ALA A 114 7.17 -3.53 -10.69
N ILE A 115 7.36 -2.89 -9.54
CA ILE A 115 6.33 -2.77 -8.50
C ILE A 115 5.13 -1.98 -9.01
N CYS A 116 5.35 -0.84 -9.66
CA CYS A 116 4.27 0.04 -10.11
C CYS A 116 3.49 -0.53 -11.30
N VAL A 117 4.17 -1.15 -12.27
CA VAL A 117 3.55 -1.61 -13.53
C VAL A 117 3.02 -3.03 -13.41
N ASN A 118 3.83 -3.93 -12.87
CA ASN A 118 3.52 -5.37 -12.82
C ASN A 118 3.02 -5.81 -11.44
N SER A 119 3.02 -4.90 -10.45
CA SER A 119 2.74 -5.26 -9.05
C SER A 119 3.63 -6.40 -8.53
N ALA A 120 4.91 -6.40 -8.94
CA ALA A 120 5.84 -7.49 -8.70
C ALA A 120 6.06 -7.73 -7.19
N ASN A 121 5.87 -8.99 -6.74
CA ASN A 121 6.05 -9.40 -5.35
C ASN A 121 7.50 -9.72 -5.04
N ASP A 122 8.24 -10.26 -6.02
CA ASP A 122 9.64 -10.67 -5.93
C ASP A 122 10.60 -9.52 -5.60
N TYR A 123 10.19 -8.26 -5.78
CA TYR A 123 10.94 -7.09 -5.32
C TYR A 123 10.30 -6.31 -4.17
N ASN A 124 9.06 -6.56 -3.85
CA ASN A 124 8.39 -5.83 -2.76
C ASN A 124 8.83 -6.28 -1.35
N VAL A 125 9.54 -7.40 -1.25
CA VAL A 125 9.99 -8.02 0.02
C VAL A 125 11.53 -8.05 0.18
N GLN A 126 12.25 -7.20 -0.57
CA GLN A 126 13.71 -7.03 -0.46
C GLN A 126 14.15 -6.04 0.67
#